data_17063df0b17c4daa623081ec537be00b
#
_entry.id   17063df0b17c4daa623081ec537be00b
#
_cell.length_a   1.000
_cell.length_b   1.000
_cell.length_c   1.000
_cell.angle_alpha   90.00
_cell.angle_beta   90.00
_cell.angle_gamma   90.00
#
_symmetry.space_group_name_H-M   'P 1'
#
loop_
_entity.id
_entity.type
_entity.pdbx_description
1 polymer ?
#
loop_
_entity_poly.entity_id
_entity_poly.type
_entity_poly.pdbx_seq_one_letter_code
_entity_poly.pdbx_strand_id
1 'polypeptide(L)'
;MTQGKQSKEGKELTWRGIALGMSLTFLFTAANMYLGLKVGLTIATSIPAAVISMAFLGLFPGSNIRENNIVQTVCSAAGALASVIFILPSLVIIGWWTGFPFWTSFLLCAAGGVLGVLFTIPLRRALVTQSDLPYPEGVAAAEVLKVGADMRAENPEAREGLWAVVYGALASSGLSIAVAMRLAADGARGFFKTGAMAASGYTFSFSLALAGAGHLVGISVGLAMFAGILIAWAGAVPILTAITPTQGDLASFVTGIWREDVRFIGAGAMAVAAVWSLLRTMGPIAGGLKATMRARGGATNLLDQTDRDMSFR
;
A
#
# COMPACT_ATOMS: atom_id res chain seq x y z
N MET A 1 20.41 35.77 -16.14
CA MET A 1 19.06 36.35 -16.02
C MET A 1 18.14 35.64 -17.00
N THR A 2 17.53 34.55 -16.55
CA THR A 2 16.49 33.84 -17.30
C THR A 2 15.28 33.81 -16.38
N GLN A 3 14.35 34.74 -16.61
CA GLN A 3 13.06 34.75 -15.95
C GLN A 3 12.34 33.42 -16.27
N GLY A 4 12.20 32.57 -15.24
CA GLY A 4 11.40 31.38 -15.33
C GLY A 4 9.97 31.76 -15.71
N LYS A 5 9.52 31.19 -16.81
CA LYS A 5 8.15 31.22 -17.31
C LYS A 5 7.25 30.72 -16.18
N GLN A 6 6.57 31.63 -15.47
CA GLN A 6 5.50 31.28 -14.54
C GLN A 6 4.47 30.49 -15.35
N SER A 7 4.47 29.18 -15.20
CA SER A 7 3.41 28.33 -15.74
C SER A 7 2.10 28.83 -15.13
N LYS A 8 1.11 29.14 -15.96
CA LYS A 8 -0.24 29.50 -15.53
C LYS A 8 -0.68 28.48 -14.46
N GLU A 9 -0.85 28.93 -13.22
CA GLU A 9 -1.29 28.11 -12.10
C GLU A 9 -2.66 27.53 -12.43
N GLY A 10 -2.68 26.27 -12.90
CA GLY A 10 -3.91 25.54 -13.10
C GLY A 10 -4.57 25.24 -11.75
N LYS A 11 -5.90 25.22 -11.71
CA LYS A 11 -6.63 24.84 -10.50
C LYS A 11 -6.25 23.42 -10.09
N GLU A 12 -5.87 23.21 -8.84
CA GLU A 12 -5.58 21.90 -8.26
C GLU A 12 -6.86 21.08 -8.12
N LEU A 13 -7.86 21.65 -7.45
CA LEU A 13 -9.15 21.03 -7.22
C LEU A 13 -10.08 21.34 -8.39
N THR A 14 -10.40 20.31 -9.18
CA THR A 14 -11.38 20.36 -10.25
C THR A 14 -12.47 19.33 -10.00
N TRP A 15 -13.68 19.62 -10.40
CA TRP A 15 -14.78 18.66 -10.25
C TRP A 15 -14.53 17.34 -10.99
N ARG A 16 -13.94 17.42 -12.17
CA ARG A 16 -13.57 16.23 -12.97
C ARG A 16 -12.48 15.40 -12.28
N GLY A 17 -11.49 16.05 -11.65
CA GLY A 17 -10.45 15.37 -10.88
C GLY A 17 -11.02 14.67 -9.66
N ILE A 18 -11.91 15.33 -8.90
CA ILE A 18 -12.59 14.72 -7.75
C ILE A 18 -13.44 13.53 -8.19
N ALA A 19 -14.25 13.68 -9.24
CA ALA A 19 -15.13 12.62 -9.73
C ALA A 19 -14.31 11.39 -10.20
N LEU A 20 -13.23 11.62 -10.93
CA LEU A 20 -12.32 10.56 -11.36
C LEU A 20 -11.63 9.91 -10.15
N GLY A 21 -11.11 10.69 -9.22
CA GLY A 21 -10.48 10.20 -7.99
C GLY A 21 -11.43 9.33 -7.16
N MET A 22 -12.66 9.76 -6.96
CA MET A 22 -13.67 8.97 -6.25
C MET A 22 -14.03 7.67 -6.98
N SER A 23 -14.17 7.71 -8.30
CA SER A 23 -14.45 6.51 -9.11
C SER A 23 -13.33 5.49 -9.01
N LEU A 24 -12.08 5.95 -9.10
CA LEU A 24 -10.90 5.10 -8.93
C LEU A 24 -10.77 4.59 -7.49
N THR A 25 -11.08 5.42 -6.48
CA THR A 25 -11.10 4.99 -5.08
C THR A 25 -12.05 3.84 -4.87
N PHE A 26 -13.27 3.93 -5.40
CA PHE A 26 -14.26 2.85 -5.33
C PHE A 26 -13.76 1.55 -5.98
N LEU A 27 -13.23 1.64 -7.19
CA LEU A 27 -12.69 0.50 -7.93
C LEU A 27 -11.51 -0.16 -7.19
N PHE A 28 -10.53 0.62 -6.77
CA PHE A 28 -9.35 0.10 -6.09
C PHE A 28 -9.63 -0.36 -4.66
N THR A 29 -10.58 0.25 -3.95
CA THR A 29 -11.02 -0.28 -2.66
C THR A 29 -11.61 -1.68 -2.81
N ALA A 30 -12.50 -1.89 -3.79
CA ALA A 30 -13.07 -3.20 -4.07
C ALA A 30 -11.99 -4.23 -4.45
N ALA A 31 -11.02 -3.85 -5.30
CA ALA A 31 -9.90 -4.70 -5.67
C ALA A 31 -9.01 -5.05 -4.46
N ASN A 32 -8.67 -4.07 -3.63
CA ASN A 32 -7.87 -4.28 -2.43
C ASN A 32 -8.62 -5.13 -1.39
N MET A 33 -9.91 -4.95 -1.23
CA MET A 33 -10.72 -5.79 -0.35
C MET A 33 -10.72 -7.25 -0.82
N TYR A 34 -10.90 -7.47 -2.10
CA TYR A 34 -10.83 -8.83 -2.67
C TYR A 34 -9.45 -9.47 -2.45
N LEU A 35 -8.36 -8.74 -2.76
CA LEU A 35 -6.98 -9.23 -2.58
C LEU A 35 -6.67 -9.45 -1.10
N GLY A 36 -7.05 -8.52 -0.23
CA GLY A 36 -6.83 -8.61 1.21
C GLY A 36 -7.47 -9.85 1.81
N LEU A 37 -8.72 -10.14 1.45
CA LEU A 37 -9.44 -11.33 1.93
C LEU A 37 -8.88 -12.64 1.33
N LYS A 38 -8.47 -12.61 0.07
CA LYS A 38 -8.02 -13.81 -0.64
C LYS A 38 -6.56 -14.17 -0.36
N VAL A 39 -5.69 -13.16 -0.32
CA VAL A 39 -4.22 -13.34 -0.28
C VAL A 39 -3.61 -12.77 1.00
N GLY A 40 -4.34 -11.94 1.73
CA GLY A 40 -3.82 -11.25 2.92
C GLY A 40 -2.89 -10.07 2.59
N LEU A 41 -2.95 -9.56 1.36
CA LEU A 41 -2.13 -8.45 0.88
C LEU A 41 -3.02 -7.35 0.29
N THR A 42 -2.56 -6.12 0.42
CA THR A 42 -3.13 -4.95 -0.26
C THR A 42 -2.06 -4.33 -1.16
N ILE A 43 -2.49 -3.71 -2.25
CA ILE A 43 -1.60 -3.03 -3.18
C ILE A 43 -1.70 -1.51 -3.00
N ALA A 44 -0.58 -0.84 -3.18
CA ALA A 44 -0.54 0.61 -3.28
C ALA A 44 -1.29 1.09 -4.53
N THR A 45 -2.22 2.01 -4.34
CA THR A 45 -3.10 2.50 -5.41
C THR A 45 -2.66 3.82 -6.01
N SER A 46 -1.68 4.49 -5.40
CA SER A 46 -1.18 5.80 -5.79
C SER A 46 -0.60 5.82 -7.21
N ILE A 47 0.31 4.90 -7.52
CA ILE A 47 0.97 4.86 -8.82
C ILE A 47 0.00 4.50 -9.96
N PRO A 48 -0.80 3.42 -9.87
CA PRO A 48 -1.81 3.14 -10.88
C PRO A 48 -2.81 4.29 -11.08
N ALA A 49 -3.22 4.93 -10.00
CA ALA A 49 -4.13 6.07 -10.08
C ALA A 49 -3.50 7.27 -10.79
N ALA A 50 -2.23 7.56 -10.56
CA ALA A 50 -1.49 8.62 -11.25
C ALA A 50 -1.48 8.36 -12.77
N VAL A 51 -1.15 7.13 -13.18
CA VAL A 51 -1.10 6.75 -14.61
C VAL A 51 -2.48 6.86 -15.26
N ILE A 52 -3.52 6.31 -14.64
CA ILE A 52 -4.89 6.38 -15.17
C ILE A 52 -5.37 7.83 -15.22
N SER A 53 -5.07 8.61 -14.19
CA SER A 53 -5.40 10.03 -14.13
C SER A 53 -4.77 10.81 -15.29
N MET A 54 -3.49 10.62 -15.55
CA MET A 54 -2.78 11.28 -16.65
C MET A 54 -3.34 10.88 -18.01
N ALA A 55 -3.65 9.59 -18.19
CA ALA A 55 -4.27 9.10 -19.44
C ALA A 55 -5.66 9.70 -19.66
N PHE A 56 -6.51 9.68 -18.63
CA PHE A 56 -7.88 10.15 -18.72
C PHE A 56 -8.00 11.68 -18.80
N LEU A 57 -7.35 12.39 -17.85
CA LEU A 57 -7.38 13.85 -17.83
C LEU A 57 -6.56 14.45 -18.99
N GLY A 58 -5.64 13.68 -19.55
CA GLY A 58 -4.91 14.03 -20.75
C GLY A 58 -5.78 14.31 -21.98
N LEU A 59 -6.97 13.69 -22.04
CA LEU A 59 -7.95 13.92 -23.10
C LEU A 59 -8.64 15.28 -23.01
N PHE A 60 -8.53 15.97 -21.86
CA PHE A 60 -9.18 17.24 -21.63
C PHE A 60 -8.19 18.40 -21.67
N PRO A 61 -8.53 19.54 -22.30
CA PRO A 61 -7.67 20.70 -22.31
C PRO A 61 -7.51 21.27 -20.90
N GLY A 62 -6.30 21.78 -20.60
CA GLY A 62 -6.00 22.43 -19.32
C GLY A 62 -5.75 21.50 -18.14
N SER A 63 -5.62 20.19 -18.35
CA SER A 63 -5.14 19.27 -17.33
C SER A 63 -3.70 19.60 -16.93
N ASN A 64 -3.39 19.50 -15.66
CA ASN A 64 -2.09 19.83 -15.09
C ASN A 64 -1.63 18.78 -14.07
N ILE A 65 -0.35 18.80 -13.71
CA ILE A 65 0.25 17.86 -12.77
C ILE A 65 -0.41 17.89 -11.38
N ARG A 66 -0.83 19.09 -10.91
CA ARG A 66 -1.47 19.26 -9.60
C ARG A 66 -2.84 18.60 -9.57
N GLU A 67 -3.62 18.72 -10.65
CA GLU A 67 -4.90 18.03 -10.80
C GLU A 67 -4.74 16.50 -10.78
N ASN A 68 -3.75 15.97 -11.49
CA ASN A 68 -3.42 14.54 -11.46
C ASN A 68 -2.97 14.08 -10.08
N ASN A 69 -2.23 14.92 -9.35
CA ASN A 69 -1.81 14.63 -7.98
C ASN A 69 -3.02 14.56 -7.02
N ILE A 70 -4.03 15.42 -7.19
CA ILE A 70 -5.26 15.32 -6.40
C ILE A 70 -6.00 14.00 -6.67
N VAL A 71 -6.12 13.58 -7.93
CA VAL A 71 -6.74 12.28 -8.27
C VAL A 71 -5.98 11.13 -7.60
N GLN A 72 -4.67 11.13 -7.70
CA GLN A 72 -3.80 10.13 -7.08
C GLN A 72 -3.95 10.15 -5.56
N THR A 73 -3.99 11.33 -4.93
CA THR A 73 -4.16 11.49 -3.48
C THR A 73 -5.51 10.97 -3.00
N VAL A 74 -6.60 11.33 -3.69
CA VAL A 74 -7.95 10.83 -3.37
C VAL A 74 -8.00 9.31 -3.52
N CYS A 75 -7.42 8.78 -4.60
CA CYS A 75 -7.40 7.34 -4.86
C CYS A 75 -6.52 6.58 -3.86
N SER A 76 -5.44 7.17 -3.34
CA SER A 76 -4.58 6.53 -2.35
C SER A 76 -5.31 6.22 -1.05
N ALA A 77 -6.41 6.91 -0.76
CA ALA A 77 -7.30 6.57 0.35
C ALA A 77 -7.85 5.14 0.26
N ALA A 78 -8.00 4.59 -0.96
CA ALA A 78 -8.40 3.19 -1.15
C ALA A 78 -7.40 2.21 -0.52
N GLY A 79 -6.10 2.49 -0.62
CA GLY A 79 -5.06 1.69 0.03
C GLY A 79 -5.10 1.79 1.55
N ALA A 80 -5.31 2.99 2.09
CA ALA A 80 -5.44 3.20 3.53
C ALA A 80 -6.71 2.56 4.11
N LEU A 81 -7.86 2.75 3.46
CA LEU A 81 -9.13 2.15 3.86
C LEU A 81 -9.11 0.62 3.77
N ALA A 82 -8.34 0.05 2.87
CA ALA A 82 -8.19 -1.40 2.77
C ALA A 82 -7.64 -2.04 4.05
N SER A 83 -6.94 -1.29 4.92
CA SER A 83 -6.50 -1.80 6.23
C SER A 83 -7.66 -2.22 7.13
N VAL A 84 -8.84 -1.62 6.95
CA VAL A 84 -10.07 -1.97 7.69
C VAL A 84 -10.49 -3.42 7.47
N ILE A 85 -10.13 -4.01 6.32
CA ILE A 85 -10.43 -5.42 6.00
C ILE A 85 -9.71 -6.40 6.94
N PHE A 86 -8.62 -6.00 7.56
CA PHE A 86 -7.91 -6.84 8.53
C PHE A 86 -8.48 -6.72 9.95
N ILE A 87 -9.34 -5.73 10.19
CA ILE A 87 -9.93 -5.45 11.51
C ILE A 87 -11.39 -5.84 11.57
N LEU A 88 -12.23 -5.36 10.65
CA LEU A 88 -13.68 -5.60 10.72
C LEU A 88 -14.08 -7.09 10.64
N PRO A 89 -13.45 -7.93 9.81
CA PRO A 89 -13.77 -9.36 9.81
C PRO A 89 -13.48 -10.05 11.14
N SER A 90 -12.51 -9.56 11.93
CA SER A 90 -12.22 -10.14 13.24
C SER A 90 -13.41 -9.98 14.20
N LEU A 91 -14.19 -8.89 14.08
CA LEU A 91 -15.40 -8.68 14.89
C LEU A 91 -16.50 -9.71 14.58
N VAL A 92 -16.55 -10.15 13.33
CA VAL A 92 -17.48 -11.23 12.92
C VAL A 92 -16.95 -12.59 13.40
N ILE A 93 -15.64 -12.82 13.30
CA ILE A 93 -15.01 -14.08 13.72
C ILE A 93 -15.16 -14.32 15.22
N ILE A 94 -15.01 -13.27 16.05
CA ILE A 94 -15.21 -13.37 17.51
C ILE A 94 -16.68 -13.37 17.94
N GLY A 95 -17.62 -13.29 16.98
CA GLY A 95 -19.06 -13.32 17.25
C GLY A 95 -19.67 -12.00 17.77
N TRP A 96 -18.88 -10.91 17.78
CA TRP A 96 -19.39 -9.58 18.18
C TRP A 96 -20.39 -9.04 17.16
N TRP A 97 -20.14 -9.25 15.87
CA TRP A 97 -21.03 -8.91 14.77
C TRP A 97 -21.52 -10.18 14.07
N THR A 98 -22.78 -10.20 13.71
CA THR A 98 -23.39 -11.28 12.89
C THR A 98 -23.20 -11.06 11.39
N GLY A 99 -22.65 -9.91 10.98
CA GLY A 99 -22.38 -9.51 9.62
C GLY A 99 -21.73 -8.13 9.61
N PHE A 100 -21.69 -7.46 8.46
CA PHE A 100 -21.11 -6.11 8.34
C PHE A 100 -22.22 -5.04 8.32
N PRO A 101 -22.55 -4.40 9.46
CA PRO A 101 -23.55 -3.33 9.49
C PRO A 101 -23.03 -2.12 8.72
N PHE A 102 -23.70 -1.78 7.60
CA PHE A 102 -23.23 -0.75 6.67
C PHE A 102 -22.98 0.59 7.34
N TRP A 103 -23.97 1.14 8.05
CA TRP A 103 -23.87 2.46 8.65
C TRP A 103 -22.81 2.55 9.75
N THR A 104 -22.70 1.53 10.57
CA THR A 104 -21.66 1.47 11.63
C THR A 104 -20.27 1.40 11.02
N SER A 105 -20.07 0.52 10.02
CA SER A 105 -18.80 0.40 9.31
C SER A 105 -18.44 1.70 8.58
N PHE A 106 -19.40 2.31 7.89
CA PHE A 106 -19.22 3.59 7.20
C PHE A 106 -18.82 4.71 8.16
N LEU A 107 -19.54 4.89 9.27
CA LEU A 107 -19.25 5.94 10.25
C LEU A 107 -17.90 5.72 10.93
N LEU A 108 -17.52 4.49 11.25
CA LEU A 108 -16.20 4.17 11.81
C LEU A 108 -15.09 4.52 10.81
N CYS A 109 -15.23 4.13 9.55
CA CYS A 109 -14.24 4.46 8.51
C CYS A 109 -14.16 5.97 8.27
N ALA A 110 -15.30 6.66 8.20
CA ALA A 110 -15.36 8.11 8.01
C ALA A 110 -14.72 8.86 9.19
N ALA A 111 -15.07 8.49 10.43
CA ALA A 111 -14.50 9.09 11.63
C ALA A 111 -12.98 8.84 11.70
N GLY A 112 -12.53 7.61 11.43
CA GLY A 112 -11.11 7.27 11.37
C GLY A 112 -10.36 8.05 10.29
N GLY A 113 -10.96 8.20 9.11
CA GLY A 113 -10.39 9.01 8.02
C GLY A 113 -10.26 10.49 8.39
N VAL A 114 -11.31 11.09 8.97
CA VAL A 114 -11.27 12.49 9.44
C VAL A 114 -10.21 12.68 10.52
N LEU A 115 -10.16 11.79 11.52
CA LEU A 115 -9.14 11.83 12.56
C LEU A 115 -7.73 11.70 11.97
N GLY A 116 -7.52 10.77 11.03
CA GLY A 116 -6.24 10.60 10.34
C GLY A 116 -5.77 11.87 9.65
N VAL A 117 -6.65 12.55 8.91
CA VAL A 117 -6.34 13.84 8.28
C VAL A 117 -6.01 14.91 9.32
N LEU A 118 -6.81 15.02 10.38
CA LEU A 118 -6.56 16.00 11.45
C LEU A 118 -5.21 15.78 12.12
N PHE A 119 -4.79 14.53 12.33
CA PHE A 119 -3.46 14.22 12.86
C PHE A 119 -2.34 14.49 11.84
N THR A 120 -2.58 14.28 10.56
CA THR A 120 -1.58 14.50 9.51
C THR A 120 -1.18 15.97 9.41
N ILE A 121 -2.11 16.92 9.59
CA ILE A 121 -1.83 18.35 9.50
C ILE A 121 -0.67 18.80 10.42
N PRO A 122 -0.71 18.56 11.76
CA PRO A 122 0.38 18.95 12.65
C PRO A 122 1.64 18.09 12.46
N LEU A 123 1.49 16.83 12.05
CA LEU A 123 2.62 15.90 11.90
C LEU A 123 3.37 16.09 10.58
N ARG A 124 2.76 16.68 9.56
CA ARG A 124 3.38 16.90 8.25
C ARG A 124 4.74 17.57 8.36
N ARG A 125 4.83 18.62 9.16
CA ARG A 125 6.08 19.38 9.33
C ARG A 125 7.18 18.52 9.95
N ALA A 126 6.85 17.73 10.95
CA ALA A 126 7.80 16.88 11.66
C ALA A 126 8.21 15.63 10.87
N LEU A 127 7.25 15.02 10.15
CA LEU A 127 7.48 13.74 9.48
C LEU A 127 7.85 13.88 8.00
N VAL A 128 7.49 14.98 7.35
CA VAL A 128 7.74 15.18 5.92
C VAL A 128 8.77 16.27 5.67
N THR A 129 8.51 17.52 6.14
CA THR A 129 9.36 18.66 5.76
C THR A 129 10.66 18.77 6.57
N GLN A 130 10.70 18.26 7.79
CA GLN A 130 11.85 18.31 8.71
C GLN A 130 12.38 16.92 9.07
N SER A 131 12.19 15.95 8.20
CA SER A 131 12.54 14.56 8.42
C SER A 131 13.29 14.01 7.21
N ASP A 132 14.28 13.17 7.46
CA ASP A 132 15.02 12.41 6.45
C ASP A 132 14.37 11.04 6.19
N LEU A 133 13.08 10.87 6.49
CA LEU A 133 12.35 9.63 6.25
C LEU A 133 12.23 9.40 4.74
N PRO A 134 12.66 8.24 4.25
CA PRO A 134 12.49 7.89 2.84
C PRO A 134 11.02 7.51 2.60
N TYR A 135 10.34 8.24 1.76
CA TYR A 135 8.98 7.92 1.31
C TYR A 135 9.03 7.28 -0.10
N PRO A 136 9.45 6.01 -0.24
CA PRO A 136 9.75 5.44 -1.55
C PRO A 136 8.54 5.39 -2.47
N GLU A 137 7.36 5.11 -1.93
CA GLU A 137 6.12 5.12 -2.70
C GLU A 137 5.71 6.53 -3.14
N GLY A 138 5.83 7.51 -2.24
CA GLY A 138 5.54 8.92 -2.54
C GLY A 138 6.51 9.48 -3.59
N VAL A 139 7.79 9.16 -3.47
CA VAL A 139 8.82 9.55 -4.43
C VAL A 139 8.53 8.92 -5.79
N ALA A 140 8.24 7.61 -5.85
CA ALA A 140 7.90 6.93 -7.09
C ALA A 140 6.64 7.52 -7.75
N ALA A 141 5.60 7.82 -6.98
CA ALA A 141 4.40 8.46 -7.49
C ALA A 141 4.67 9.87 -8.04
N ALA A 142 5.53 10.64 -7.37
CA ALA A 142 5.93 11.96 -7.83
C ALA A 142 6.72 11.89 -9.14
N GLU A 143 7.64 10.93 -9.27
CA GLU A 143 8.39 10.74 -10.52
C GLU A 143 7.47 10.32 -11.67
N VAL A 144 6.51 9.43 -11.44
CA VAL A 144 5.51 9.05 -12.45
C VAL A 144 4.69 10.27 -12.89
N LEU A 145 4.28 11.14 -11.96
CA LEU A 145 3.55 12.37 -12.30
C LEU A 145 4.40 13.36 -13.08
N LYS A 146 5.69 13.53 -12.74
CA LYS A 146 6.62 14.39 -13.47
C LYS A 146 6.83 13.89 -14.90
N VAL A 147 7.18 12.59 -15.02
CA VAL A 147 7.35 11.94 -16.33
C VAL A 147 6.11 12.11 -17.20
N GLY A 148 4.91 11.90 -16.64
CA GLY A 148 3.67 12.09 -17.38
C GLY A 148 3.35 13.55 -17.75
N ALA A 149 3.83 14.53 -16.97
CA ALA A 149 3.74 15.93 -17.32
C ALA A 149 4.72 16.32 -18.45
N ASP A 150 5.93 15.76 -18.41
CA ASP A 150 6.98 15.98 -19.41
C ASP A 150 6.67 15.32 -20.75
N MET A 151 5.85 14.25 -20.75
CA MET A 151 5.35 13.61 -21.98
C MET A 151 4.58 14.58 -22.89
N ARG A 152 3.92 15.59 -22.33
CA ARG A 152 3.29 16.66 -23.10
C ARG A 152 4.32 17.60 -23.76
N ALA A 153 5.58 17.55 -23.30
CA ALA A 153 6.70 18.30 -23.82
C ALA A 153 7.56 17.53 -24.85
N GLU A 154 7.04 16.41 -25.41
CA GLU A 154 7.74 15.55 -26.40
C GLU A 154 9.03 14.89 -25.89
N ASN A 155 9.10 14.53 -24.60
CA ASN A 155 10.27 13.84 -24.06
C ASN A 155 10.21 12.32 -24.35
N PRO A 156 11.17 11.72 -25.11
CA PRO A 156 11.18 10.30 -25.45
C PRO A 156 11.23 9.38 -24.22
N GLU A 157 11.99 9.73 -23.18
CA GLU A 157 12.14 8.92 -21.95
C GLU A 157 10.81 8.76 -21.18
N ALA A 158 10.01 9.82 -21.18
CA ALA A 158 8.69 9.81 -20.59
C ALA A 158 7.73 8.84 -21.30
N ARG A 159 7.85 8.75 -22.61
CA ARG A 159 7.06 7.84 -23.45
C ARG A 159 7.44 6.39 -23.19
N GLU A 160 8.72 6.09 -23.01
CA GLU A 160 9.19 4.75 -22.64
C GLU A 160 8.66 4.32 -21.29
N GLY A 161 8.70 5.20 -20.29
CA GLY A 161 8.15 4.95 -18.95
C GLY A 161 6.66 4.60 -18.97
N LEU A 162 5.86 5.33 -19.76
CA LEU A 162 4.43 5.01 -19.91
C LEU A 162 4.22 3.64 -20.55
N TRP A 163 4.93 3.36 -21.63
CA TRP A 163 4.81 2.05 -22.29
C TRP A 163 5.22 0.90 -21.37
N ALA A 164 6.25 1.10 -20.54
CA ALA A 164 6.63 0.11 -19.53
C ALA A 164 5.48 -0.18 -18.55
N VAL A 165 4.77 0.86 -18.07
CA VAL A 165 3.60 0.69 -17.20
C VAL A 165 2.45 -0.02 -17.94
N VAL A 166 2.15 0.37 -19.17
CA VAL A 166 1.10 -0.24 -19.98
C VAL A 166 1.40 -1.72 -20.24
N TYR A 167 2.63 -2.05 -20.67
CA TYR A 167 3.02 -3.44 -20.89
C TYR A 167 3.03 -4.25 -19.60
N GLY A 168 3.49 -3.70 -18.49
CA GLY A 168 3.43 -4.34 -17.17
C GLY A 168 2.00 -4.65 -16.75
N ALA A 169 1.09 -3.68 -16.92
CA ALA A 169 -0.33 -3.86 -16.61
C ALA A 169 -0.98 -4.92 -17.53
N LEU A 170 -0.71 -4.89 -18.83
CA LEU A 170 -1.23 -5.87 -19.79
C LEU A 170 -0.68 -7.28 -19.50
N ALA A 171 0.60 -7.41 -19.22
CA ALA A 171 1.23 -8.69 -18.88
C ALA A 171 0.64 -9.27 -17.59
N SER A 172 0.50 -8.44 -16.54
CA SER A 172 -0.08 -8.87 -15.27
C SER A 172 -1.56 -9.26 -15.41
N SER A 173 -2.33 -8.47 -16.14
CA SER A 173 -3.74 -8.76 -16.43
C SER A 173 -3.90 -10.01 -17.30
N GLY A 174 -3.06 -10.14 -18.32
CA GLY A 174 -3.04 -11.31 -19.20
C GLY A 174 -2.75 -12.60 -18.44
N LEU A 175 -1.74 -12.59 -17.57
CA LEU A 175 -1.45 -13.74 -16.71
C LEU A 175 -2.62 -14.05 -15.77
N SER A 176 -3.22 -13.02 -15.15
CA SER A 176 -4.35 -13.19 -14.25
C SER A 176 -5.57 -13.80 -14.96
N ILE A 177 -5.83 -13.37 -16.19
CA ILE A 177 -6.89 -13.95 -17.03
C ILE A 177 -6.56 -15.41 -17.39
N ALA A 178 -5.32 -15.70 -17.79
CA ALA A 178 -4.88 -17.06 -18.13
C ALA A 178 -5.02 -18.01 -16.93
N VAL A 179 -4.68 -17.55 -15.74
CA VAL A 179 -4.89 -18.31 -14.49
C VAL A 179 -6.39 -18.49 -14.20
N ALA A 180 -7.20 -17.45 -14.36
CA ALA A 180 -8.66 -17.53 -14.16
C ALA A 180 -9.32 -18.50 -15.14
N MET A 181 -8.82 -18.55 -16.38
CA MET A 181 -9.25 -19.50 -17.42
C MET A 181 -8.65 -20.89 -17.25
N ARG A 182 -7.82 -21.13 -16.22
CA ARG A 182 -7.08 -22.38 -15.97
C ARG A 182 -6.11 -22.76 -17.09
N LEU A 183 -5.65 -21.82 -17.89
CA LEU A 183 -4.62 -22.02 -18.92
C LEU A 183 -3.21 -21.96 -18.32
N ALA A 184 -3.05 -21.31 -17.17
CA ALA A 184 -1.81 -21.26 -16.41
C ALA A 184 -2.05 -21.62 -14.94
N ALA A 185 -1.02 -22.15 -14.28
CA ALA A 185 -1.09 -22.42 -12.84
C ALA A 185 -0.98 -21.11 -12.05
N ASP A 186 -1.72 -21.00 -10.95
CA ASP A 186 -1.64 -19.89 -10.00
C ASP A 186 -0.39 -19.96 -9.11
N GLY A 187 0.24 -21.13 -9.05
CA GLY A 187 1.41 -21.39 -8.25
C GLY A 187 1.80 -22.87 -8.23
N ALA A 188 2.85 -23.14 -7.52
CA ALA A 188 3.33 -24.51 -7.25
C ALA A 188 3.32 -24.76 -5.74
N ARG A 189 2.77 -25.90 -5.31
CA ARG A 189 2.73 -26.32 -3.93
C ARG A 189 3.25 -27.72 -3.81
N GLY A 190 4.04 -27.97 -2.79
CA GLY A 190 4.51 -29.34 -2.50
C GLY A 190 4.71 -29.53 -1.00
N PHE A 191 4.37 -30.73 -0.52
CA PHE A 191 4.56 -31.13 0.86
C PHE A 191 5.43 -32.38 0.88
N PHE A 192 6.37 -32.44 1.82
CA PHE A 192 7.34 -33.53 1.91
C PHE A 192 7.68 -33.83 3.38
N LYS A 193 8.04 -35.07 3.64
CA LYS A 193 8.57 -35.46 4.94
C LYS A 193 10.06 -35.16 5.02
N THR A 194 10.48 -34.47 6.09
CA THR A 194 11.90 -34.10 6.33
C THR A 194 12.60 -35.07 7.27
N GLY A 195 12.00 -36.24 7.53
CA GLY A 195 12.51 -37.26 8.42
C GLY A 195 11.41 -38.25 8.80
N ALA A 196 11.62 -39.09 9.84
CA ALA A 196 10.67 -40.09 10.26
C ALA A 196 9.35 -39.45 10.79
N MET A 197 9.42 -38.30 11.42
CA MET A 197 8.28 -37.62 12.07
C MET A 197 8.09 -36.16 11.62
N ALA A 198 9.10 -35.51 11.02
CA ALA A 198 9.04 -34.13 10.61
C ALA A 198 8.52 -34.00 9.19
N ALA A 199 7.73 -32.96 8.95
CA ALA A 199 7.20 -32.62 7.64
C ALA A 199 7.31 -31.12 7.37
N SER A 200 7.41 -30.75 6.10
CA SER A 200 7.40 -29.37 5.65
C SER A 200 6.77 -29.28 4.27
N GLY A 201 6.75 -28.06 3.71
CA GLY A 201 6.24 -27.83 2.38
C GLY A 201 6.78 -26.52 1.79
N TYR A 202 6.39 -26.28 0.55
CA TYR A 202 6.61 -25.00 -0.11
C TYR A 202 5.37 -24.59 -0.88
N THR A 203 5.15 -23.29 -0.93
CA THR A 203 4.10 -22.70 -1.77
C THR A 203 4.72 -21.53 -2.54
N PHE A 204 4.67 -21.61 -3.85
CA PHE A 204 5.14 -20.57 -4.75
C PHE A 204 3.96 -20.01 -5.52
N SER A 205 3.75 -18.71 -5.50
CA SER A 205 2.67 -18.05 -6.23
C SER A 205 3.22 -17.34 -7.46
N PHE A 206 2.65 -17.61 -8.64
CA PHE A 206 3.03 -16.96 -9.89
C PHE A 206 2.20 -15.71 -10.10
N SER A 207 2.71 -14.57 -9.59
CA SER A 207 2.06 -13.27 -9.72
C SER A 207 3.05 -12.20 -10.13
N LEU A 208 2.84 -11.62 -11.31
CA LEU A 208 3.66 -10.50 -11.78
C LEU A 208 3.45 -9.25 -10.94
N ALA A 209 2.26 -9.08 -10.38
CA ALA A 209 1.98 -8.00 -9.43
C ALA A 209 2.83 -8.12 -8.17
N LEU A 210 2.97 -9.33 -7.60
CA LEU A 210 3.84 -9.57 -6.44
C LEU A 210 5.32 -9.42 -6.78
N ALA A 211 5.73 -9.83 -7.98
CA ALA A 211 7.10 -9.62 -8.45
C ALA A 211 7.43 -8.13 -8.59
N GLY A 212 6.50 -7.34 -9.16
CA GLY A 212 6.63 -5.89 -9.23
C GLY A 212 6.68 -5.23 -7.84
N ALA A 213 5.80 -5.64 -6.92
CA ALA A 213 5.83 -5.18 -5.54
C ALA A 213 7.15 -5.50 -4.85
N GLY A 214 7.68 -6.72 -5.05
CA GLY A 214 8.98 -7.13 -4.52
C GLY A 214 10.14 -6.27 -5.04
N HIS A 215 10.09 -5.88 -6.32
CA HIS A 215 11.08 -4.97 -6.91
C HIS A 215 11.03 -3.58 -6.27
N LEU A 216 9.84 -3.04 -6.04
CA LEU A 216 9.64 -1.73 -5.39
C LEU A 216 10.10 -1.72 -3.93
N VAL A 217 9.85 -2.79 -3.20
CA VAL A 217 10.21 -2.93 -1.78
C VAL A 217 11.73 -3.05 -1.58
N GLY A 218 12.42 -3.57 -2.58
CA GLY A 218 13.87 -3.68 -2.59
C GLY A 218 14.43 -4.94 -1.91
N ILE A 219 15.72 -5.18 -2.14
CA ILE A 219 16.37 -6.44 -1.77
C ILE A 219 16.50 -6.65 -0.26
N SER A 220 16.69 -5.60 0.52
CA SER A 220 16.87 -5.69 1.97
C SER A 220 15.61 -6.22 2.68
N VAL A 221 14.45 -5.73 2.28
CA VAL A 221 13.17 -6.21 2.81
C VAL A 221 12.84 -7.59 2.24
N GLY A 222 13.15 -7.84 0.96
CA GLY A 222 13.04 -9.16 0.35
C GLY A 222 13.84 -10.23 1.10
N LEU A 223 15.08 -9.92 1.48
CA LEU A 223 15.91 -10.82 2.30
C LEU A 223 15.34 -11.05 3.70
N ALA A 224 14.80 -10.01 4.34
CA ALA A 224 14.14 -10.15 5.64
C ALA A 224 12.89 -11.05 5.55
N MET A 225 12.07 -10.91 4.50
CA MET A 225 10.94 -11.79 4.23
C MET A 225 11.39 -13.23 3.98
N PHE A 226 12.45 -13.42 3.19
CA PHE A 226 13.00 -14.73 2.91
C PHE A 226 13.54 -15.41 4.18
N ALA A 227 14.24 -14.66 5.06
CA ALA A 227 14.66 -15.17 6.36
C ALA A 227 13.46 -15.62 7.22
N GLY A 228 12.37 -14.84 7.22
CA GLY A 228 11.13 -15.23 7.89
C GLY A 228 10.52 -16.51 7.33
N ILE A 229 10.55 -16.71 6.02
CA ILE A 229 10.10 -17.94 5.37
C ILE A 229 10.96 -19.13 5.82
N LEU A 230 12.29 -18.98 5.85
CA LEU A 230 13.20 -20.02 6.31
C LEU A 230 12.95 -20.39 7.79
N ILE A 231 12.80 -19.39 8.66
CA ILE A 231 12.48 -19.63 10.07
C ILE A 231 11.17 -20.41 10.22
N ALA A 232 10.14 -20.03 9.47
CA ALA A 232 8.83 -20.67 9.52
C ALA A 232 8.85 -22.08 8.91
N TRP A 233 9.22 -22.20 7.63
CA TRP A 233 9.05 -23.45 6.86
C TRP A 233 10.23 -24.41 6.93
N ALA A 234 11.45 -23.94 7.18
CA ALA A 234 12.60 -24.81 7.38
C ALA A 234 12.88 -25.09 8.87
N GLY A 235 12.35 -24.26 9.79
CA GLY A 235 12.52 -24.39 11.24
C GLY A 235 11.25 -24.78 11.96
N ALA A 236 10.33 -23.82 12.15
CA ALA A 236 9.17 -24.00 13.04
C ALA A 236 8.22 -25.11 12.59
N VAL A 237 7.87 -25.18 11.30
CA VAL A 237 6.97 -26.23 10.79
C VAL A 237 7.54 -27.62 10.98
N PRO A 238 8.78 -27.95 10.58
CA PRO A 238 9.36 -29.28 10.85
C PRO A 238 9.43 -29.65 12.33
N ILE A 239 9.78 -28.70 13.20
CA ILE A 239 9.87 -28.95 14.64
C ILE A 239 8.49 -29.28 15.21
N LEU A 240 7.48 -28.44 14.90
CA LEU A 240 6.12 -28.65 15.43
C LEU A 240 5.46 -29.88 14.85
N THR A 241 5.67 -30.21 13.58
CA THR A 241 5.16 -31.45 12.99
C THR A 241 5.81 -32.69 13.57
N ALA A 242 7.07 -32.63 14.04
CA ALA A 242 7.76 -33.74 14.65
C ALA A 242 7.23 -34.06 16.06
N ILE A 243 6.73 -33.08 16.80
CA ILE A 243 6.22 -33.24 18.16
C ILE A 243 4.70 -33.42 18.23
N THR A 244 4.00 -33.14 17.13
CA THR A 244 2.54 -33.26 17.06
C THR A 244 2.16 -34.57 16.36
N PRO A 245 1.23 -35.38 16.92
CA PRO A 245 0.77 -36.61 16.28
C PRO A 245 0.17 -36.31 14.90
N THR A 246 0.64 -37.03 13.88
CA THR A 246 0.15 -36.89 12.51
C THR A 246 -1.32 -37.26 12.41
N GLN A 247 -2.17 -36.37 11.96
CA GLN A 247 -3.60 -36.60 11.74
C GLN A 247 -3.95 -36.35 10.27
N GLY A 248 -4.49 -37.34 9.61
CA GLY A 248 -4.99 -37.20 8.24
C GLY A 248 -3.93 -37.15 7.16
N ASP A 249 -4.24 -36.42 6.08
CA ASP A 249 -3.35 -36.20 4.93
C ASP A 249 -2.20 -35.23 5.26
N LEU A 250 -1.02 -35.51 4.68
CA LEU A 250 0.20 -34.74 4.93
C LEU A 250 0.02 -33.24 4.66
N ALA A 251 -0.66 -32.90 3.57
CA ALA A 251 -0.86 -31.50 3.19
C ALA A 251 -1.76 -30.76 4.17
N SER A 252 -2.85 -31.39 4.61
CA SER A 252 -3.78 -30.83 5.60
C SER A 252 -3.11 -30.69 6.96
N PHE A 253 -2.34 -31.68 7.38
CA PHE A 253 -1.61 -31.66 8.65
C PHE A 253 -0.58 -30.54 8.70
N VAL A 254 0.31 -30.44 7.70
CA VAL A 254 1.33 -29.38 7.63
C VAL A 254 0.70 -27.98 7.54
N THR A 255 -0.37 -27.85 6.74
CA THR A 255 -1.09 -26.58 6.61
C THR A 255 -1.81 -26.20 7.91
N GLY A 256 -2.33 -27.18 8.66
CA GLY A 256 -2.93 -26.97 9.97
C GLY A 256 -1.93 -26.41 10.96
N ILE A 257 -0.79 -27.06 11.15
CA ILE A 257 0.30 -26.60 12.03
C ILE A 257 0.76 -25.19 11.66
N TRP A 258 0.92 -24.92 10.35
CA TRP A 258 1.27 -23.56 9.91
C TRP A 258 0.20 -22.54 10.28
N ARG A 259 -1.08 -22.87 10.09
CA ARG A 259 -2.20 -21.94 10.31
C ARG A 259 -2.48 -21.71 11.80
N GLU A 260 -2.37 -22.74 12.63
CA GLU A 260 -2.80 -22.70 14.03
C GLU A 260 -1.66 -22.33 14.98
N ASP A 261 -0.41 -22.65 14.63
CA ASP A 261 0.74 -22.41 15.49
C ASP A 261 1.75 -21.42 14.91
N VAL A 262 2.37 -21.76 13.77
CA VAL A 262 3.50 -20.99 13.21
C VAL A 262 3.10 -19.58 12.81
N ARG A 263 1.91 -19.41 12.27
CA ARG A 263 1.37 -18.10 11.90
C ARG A 263 1.27 -17.15 13.10
N PHE A 264 0.94 -17.66 14.27
CA PHE A 264 0.85 -16.85 15.49
C PHE A 264 2.21 -16.45 16.03
N ILE A 265 3.27 -17.24 15.81
CA ILE A 265 4.65 -16.82 16.10
C ILE A 265 4.99 -15.58 15.28
N GLY A 266 4.68 -15.59 13.97
CA GLY A 266 4.85 -14.42 13.10
C GLY A 266 4.01 -13.22 13.54
N ALA A 267 2.75 -13.44 13.92
CA ALA A 267 1.87 -12.39 14.44
C ALA A 267 2.43 -11.76 15.73
N GLY A 268 2.96 -12.58 16.64
CA GLY A 268 3.64 -12.10 17.85
C GLY A 268 4.87 -11.25 17.54
N ALA A 269 5.70 -11.69 16.59
CA ALA A 269 6.87 -10.94 16.16
C ALA A 269 6.46 -9.57 15.56
N MET A 270 5.40 -9.53 14.73
CA MET A 270 4.85 -8.27 14.20
C MET A 270 4.31 -7.36 15.30
N ALA A 271 3.62 -7.90 16.30
CA ALA A 271 3.10 -7.13 17.42
C ALA A 271 4.23 -6.46 18.23
N VAL A 272 5.29 -7.20 18.54
CA VAL A 272 6.47 -6.65 19.22
C VAL A 272 7.16 -5.58 18.37
N ALA A 273 7.34 -5.83 17.07
CA ALA A 273 7.94 -4.86 16.15
C ALA A 273 7.08 -3.59 16.03
N ALA A 274 5.76 -3.71 16.00
CA ALA A 274 4.83 -2.57 15.94
C ALA A 274 4.92 -1.72 17.21
N VAL A 275 4.91 -2.34 18.39
CA VAL A 275 5.08 -1.63 19.68
C VAL A 275 6.44 -0.93 19.72
N TRP A 276 7.51 -1.62 19.34
CA TRP A 276 8.84 -1.03 19.27
C TRP A 276 8.92 0.17 18.33
N SER A 277 8.37 0.04 17.13
CA SER A 277 8.32 1.13 16.14
C SER A 277 7.53 2.33 16.67
N LEU A 278 6.39 2.08 17.30
CA LEU A 278 5.57 3.13 17.90
C LEU A 278 6.34 3.89 18.99
N LEU A 279 6.96 3.17 19.92
CA LEU A 279 7.76 3.77 20.99
C LEU A 279 8.93 4.60 20.43
N ARG A 280 9.63 4.08 19.43
CA ARG A 280 10.74 4.79 18.77
C ARG A 280 10.27 6.07 18.07
N THR A 281 9.09 6.06 17.47
CA THR A 281 8.52 7.18 16.72
C THR A 281 7.86 8.23 17.62
N MET A 282 7.54 7.91 18.87
CA MET A 282 6.92 8.86 19.81
C MET A 282 7.78 10.10 20.07
N GLY A 283 9.10 9.96 20.14
CA GLY A 283 10.03 11.07 20.34
C GLY A 283 9.93 12.15 19.24
N PRO A 284 10.16 11.79 17.97
CA PRO A 284 9.97 12.68 16.83
C PRO A 284 8.56 13.28 16.73
N ILE A 285 7.51 12.50 17.00
CA ILE A 285 6.12 12.97 16.99
C ILE A 285 5.91 14.05 18.06
N ALA A 286 6.32 13.80 19.31
CA ALA A 286 6.21 14.76 20.41
C ALA A 286 7.03 16.03 20.15
N GLY A 287 8.23 15.89 19.60
CA GLY A 287 9.08 16.99 19.17
C GLY A 287 8.43 17.85 18.10
N GLY A 288 7.88 17.24 17.06
CA GLY A 288 7.19 17.91 15.97
C GLY A 288 5.92 18.64 16.42
N LEU A 289 5.11 18.00 17.27
CA LEU A 289 3.92 18.62 17.87
C LEU A 289 4.30 19.86 18.70
N LYS A 290 5.35 19.75 19.53
CA LYS A 290 5.86 20.88 20.33
C LYS A 290 6.42 21.99 19.45
N ALA A 291 7.11 21.68 18.36
CA ALA A 291 7.61 22.66 17.38
C ALA A 291 6.45 23.38 16.67
N THR A 292 5.42 22.65 16.25
CA THR A 292 4.22 23.23 15.61
C THR A 292 3.45 24.15 16.58
N MET A 293 3.34 23.78 17.86
CA MET A 293 2.73 24.63 18.87
C MET A 293 3.53 25.91 19.16
N ARG A 294 4.87 25.85 19.07
CA ARG A 294 5.75 27.03 19.22
C ARG A 294 5.77 27.94 17.99
N ALA A 295 5.64 27.39 16.78
CA ALA A 295 5.68 28.12 15.52
C ALA A 295 4.42 28.98 15.24
N ARG A 296 3.51 29.09 16.19
CA ARG A 296 2.25 29.85 16.09
C ARG A 296 2.40 31.36 15.81
N GLY A 297 3.62 31.87 15.62
CA GLY A 297 3.91 33.30 15.48
C GLY A 297 4.91 33.72 14.42
N GLY A 298 5.43 32.88 13.54
CA GLY A 298 6.56 33.22 12.68
C GLY A 298 6.34 32.98 11.17
N ALA A 299 6.43 34.05 10.40
CA ALA A 299 6.82 34.19 9.00
C ALA A 299 6.40 33.08 8.01
N THR A 300 5.15 33.13 7.59
CA THR A 300 4.59 32.27 6.49
C THR A 300 4.78 32.85 5.08
N ASN A 301 5.40 34.03 4.95
CA ASN A 301 5.36 34.81 3.71
C ASN A 301 6.46 34.49 2.68
N LEU A 302 7.40 33.61 3.00
CA LEU A 302 8.52 33.26 2.11
C LEU A 302 8.49 31.82 1.58
N LEU A 303 7.49 31.03 1.99
CA LEU A 303 7.36 29.64 1.55
C LEU A 303 6.54 29.55 0.27
N ASP A 304 6.94 28.63 -0.60
CA ASP A 304 6.18 28.29 -1.80
C ASP A 304 4.75 27.84 -1.42
N GLN A 305 3.79 28.01 -2.30
CA GLN A 305 2.37 27.76 -2.01
C GLN A 305 2.13 26.30 -1.53
N THR A 306 2.94 25.36 -2.04
CA THR A 306 2.92 23.95 -1.67
C THR A 306 3.49 23.67 -0.29
N ASP A 307 4.31 24.56 0.26
CA ASP A 307 4.96 24.41 1.57
C ASP A 307 4.23 25.16 2.70
N ARG A 308 3.14 25.86 2.36
CA ARG A 308 2.33 26.56 3.37
C ARG A 308 1.45 25.57 4.12
N ASP A 309 1.59 25.57 5.43
CA ASP A 309 0.68 24.82 6.30
C ASP A 309 -0.70 25.48 6.35
N MET A 310 -1.75 24.67 6.49
CA MET A 310 -3.10 25.18 6.71
C MET A 310 -3.15 25.97 8.03
N SER A 311 -3.72 27.19 8.00
CA SER A 311 -3.88 27.97 9.21
C SER A 311 -4.96 27.35 10.10
N PHE A 312 -4.59 26.99 11.33
CA PHE A 312 -5.58 26.67 12.35
C PHE A 312 -6.26 27.98 12.78
N ARG A 313 -7.45 28.21 12.29
CA ARG A 313 -8.41 29.19 12.83
C ARG A 313 -9.61 28.46 13.37
#